data_0179b91b8c039dc025a2bd0bac5f1b60
#
_entry.id   0179b91b8c039dc025a2bd0bac5f1b60
#
_cell.length_a   1.000
_cell.length_b   1.000
_cell.length_c   1.000
_cell.angle_alpha   90.00
_cell.angle_beta   90.00
_cell.angle_gamma   90.00
#
_symmetry.space_group_name_H-M   'P 1'
#
loop_
_entity.id
_entity.type
_entity.pdbx_description
1 polymer ?
#
loop_
_entity_poly.entity_id
_entity_poly.type
_entity_poly.pdbx_seq_one_letter_code
_entity_poly.pdbx_strand_id
1 'polypeptide(L)'
;MRLLVLVIFVIFVFFAVTDVGAKKIVLTSLDFPQGKSMRQEEVKQPDFEFDHHTYDFGKFSKKKKQQHIFTFTNTGNDPLVILHIATGCGCTTTSYTKEPILPGKKGEIKVQFDGSGLRPGVFRKTITVYTNSPKKYTRLAISGETIEK
;
A
#
# COMPACT_ATOMS: atom_id res chain seq x y z
N MET A 1 -14.21 -62.88 34.46
CA MET A 1 -15.10 -62.61 35.63
C MET A 1 -14.57 -61.48 36.53
N ARG A 2 -13.32 -61.06 36.46
CA ARG A 2 -12.79 -59.94 37.27
C ARG A 2 -13.01 -58.53 36.68
N LEU A 3 -13.24 -58.44 35.38
CA LEU A 3 -13.44 -57.14 34.71
C LEU A 3 -14.88 -56.60 34.82
N LEU A 4 -15.84 -57.49 34.94
CA LEU A 4 -17.26 -57.12 35.08
C LEU A 4 -17.61 -56.54 36.44
N VAL A 5 -16.92 -56.96 37.51
CA VAL A 5 -17.10 -56.45 38.88
C VAL A 5 -16.58 -55.01 39.04
N LEU A 6 -15.47 -54.66 38.35
CA LEU A 6 -14.90 -53.32 38.35
C LEU A 6 -15.77 -52.28 37.65
N VAL A 7 -16.44 -52.66 36.56
CA VAL A 7 -17.35 -51.77 35.82
C VAL A 7 -18.60 -51.44 36.63
N ILE A 8 -19.13 -52.43 37.34
CA ILE A 8 -20.31 -52.21 38.21
C ILE A 8 -19.98 -51.33 39.42
N PHE A 9 -18.76 -51.44 39.93
CA PHE A 9 -18.31 -50.61 41.09
C PHE A 9 -18.10 -49.13 40.68
N VAL A 10 -17.64 -48.87 39.47
CA VAL A 10 -17.50 -47.50 38.93
C VAL A 10 -18.82 -46.84 38.67
N ILE A 11 -19.82 -47.62 38.19
CA ILE A 11 -21.16 -47.08 37.95
C ILE A 11 -21.90 -46.79 39.28
N PHE A 12 -21.64 -47.56 40.33
CA PHE A 12 -22.28 -47.35 41.63
C PHE A 12 -21.70 -46.17 42.45
N VAL A 13 -20.44 -45.80 42.23
CA VAL A 13 -19.85 -44.62 42.83
C VAL A 13 -20.29 -43.33 42.15
N PHE A 14 -20.76 -43.39 40.88
CA PHE A 14 -21.25 -42.21 40.18
C PHE A 14 -22.73 -41.87 40.48
N PHE A 15 -23.48 -42.77 41.17
CA PHE A 15 -24.92 -42.57 41.42
C PHE A 15 -25.22 -42.12 42.88
N ALA A 16 -24.22 -41.92 43.71
CA ALA A 16 -24.39 -41.55 45.12
C ALA A 16 -24.02 -40.10 45.47
N VAL A 17 -23.93 -39.20 44.48
CA VAL A 17 -23.78 -37.78 44.71
C VAL A 17 -24.87 -37.01 43.97
N THR A 18 -26.11 -37.22 44.37
CA THR A 18 -27.21 -36.34 43.99
C THR A 18 -28.15 -36.25 45.18
N ASP A 19 -27.79 -35.52 46.21
CA ASP A 19 -28.73 -34.78 47.02
C ASP A 19 -28.01 -33.82 47.97
N VAL A 20 -27.55 -32.69 47.46
CA VAL A 20 -27.27 -31.52 48.26
C VAL A 20 -28.00 -30.34 47.59
N GLY A 21 -29.07 -29.98 48.27
CA GLY A 21 -29.86 -28.77 48.20
C GLY A 21 -29.67 -27.89 46.98
N ALA A 22 -30.56 -28.00 46.00
CA ALA A 22 -30.68 -27.08 44.90
C ALA A 22 -30.98 -25.66 45.41
N LYS A 23 -29.97 -24.93 45.85
CA LYS A 23 -30.05 -23.49 45.92
C LYS A 23 -30.01 -23.01 44.49
N LYS A 24 -31.17 -22.70 43.96
CA LYS A 24 -31.40 -22.14 42.63
C LYS A 24 -30.58 -20.88 42.53
N ILE A 25 -29.34 -20.99 42.04
CA ILE A 25 -28.56 -19.84 41.59
C ILE A 25 -29.29 -19.36 40.38
N VAL A 26 -30.10 -18.32 40.56
CA VAL A 26 -30.58 -17.49 39.47
C VAL A 26 -29.31 -16.90 38.88
N LEU A 27 -28.81 -17.52 37.83
CA LEU A 27 -27.90 -16.85 36.88
C LEU A 27 -28.71 -15.69 36.31
N THR A 28 -28.65 -14.57 37.03
CA THR A 28 -28.95 -13.28 36.43
C THR A 28 -28.04 -13.23 35.21
N SER A 29 -28.61 -13.40 34.01
CA SER A 29 -27.96 -13.11 32.78
C SER A 29 -27.41 -11.69 32.96
N LEU A 30 -26.10 -11.60 33.18
CA LEU A 30 -25.39 -10.35 32.96
C LEU A 30 -25.68 -10.00 31.51
N ASP A 31 -26.62 -9.09 31.35
CA ASP A 31 -26.90 -8.42 30.10
C ASP A 31 -25.61 -7.67 29.76
N PHE A 32 -24.70 -8.39 29.13
CA PHE A 32 -23.54 -7.79 28.54
C PHE A 32 -24.09 -6.89 27.44
N PRO A 33 -23.96 -5.56 27.55
CA PRO A 33 -24.43 -4.69 26.50
C PRO A 33 -23.78 -5.17 25.22
N GLN A 34 -24.59 -5.74 24.34
CA GLN A 34 -24.22 -6.16 22.98
C GLN A 34 -23.43 -5.02 22.40
N GLY A 35 -22.10 -5.24 22.33
CA GLY A 35 -21.16 -4.24 21.94
C GLY A 35 -21.67 -3.51 20.71
N LYS A 36 -21.84 -2.22 20.85
CA LYS A 36 -21.87 -1.25 19.79
C LYS A 36 -20.89 -1.77 18.73
N SER A 37 -21.42 -2.25 17.61
CA SER A 37 -20.64 -2.69 16.46
C SER A 37 -19.51 -1.70 16.30
N MET A 38 -18.27 -2.10 16.60
CA MET A 38 -17.13 -1.29 16.32
C MET A 38 -17.20 -1.04 14.81
N ARG A 39 -17.72 0.12 14.44
CA ARG A 39 -17.58 0.64 13.09
C ARG A 39 -16.08 0.55 12.85
N GLN A 40 -15.66 -0.41 12.01
CA GLN A 40 -14.28 -0.48 11.56
C GLN A 40 -13.96 0.91 11.04
N GLU A 41 -13.15 1.63 11.79
CA GLU A 41 -12.67 2.94 11.37
C GLU A 41 -11.86 2.66 10.10
N GLU A 42 -12.41 3.05 8.96
CA GLU A 42 -11.76 2.89 7.67
C GLU A 42 -10.42 3.63 7.74
N VAL A 43 -9.33 2.85 7.70
CA VAL A 43 -7.99 3.42 7.79
C VAL A 43 -7.79 4.33 6.58
N LYS A 44 -7.79 5.63 6.82
CA LYS A 44 -7.55 6.63 5.78
C LYS A 44 -6.09 6.55 5.35
N GLN A 45 -5.89 6.21 4.09
CA GLN A 45 -4.56 6.09 3.51
C GLN A 45 -4.55 6.62 2.08
N PRO A 46 -3.57 7.46 1.71
CA PRO A 46 -3.33 7.81 0.33
C PRO A 46 -2.74 6.61 -0.42
N ASP A 47 -3.17 6.38 -1.62
CA ASP A 47 -2.55 5.45 -2.58
C ASP A 47 -2.55 6.09 -3.97
N PHE A 48 -1.79 5.53 -4.90
CA PHE A 48 -1.71 6.13 -6.23
C PHE A 48 -1.35 5.10 -7.28
N GLU A 49 -1.82 5.37 -8.49
CA GLU A 49 -1.53 4.59 -9.67
C GLU A 49 -1.12 5.50 -10.81
N PHE A 50 -0.02 5.16 -11.49
CA PHE A 50 0.45 5.86 -12.68
C PHE A 50 -0.17 5.24 -13.92
N ASP A 51 -0.51 6.08 -14.91
CA ASP A 51 -0.99 5.63 -16.22
C ASP A 51 0.08 4.74 -16.88
N HIS A 52 1.37 5.05 -16.66
CA HIS A 52 2.52 4.23 -17.06
C HIS A 52 3.76 4.62 -16.24
N HIS A 53 4.70 3.67 -16.10
CA HIS A 53 5.92 3.87 -15.30
C HIS A 53 7.17 4.09 -16.13
N THR A 54 7.09 3.90 -17.45
CA THR A 54 8.23 4.02 -18.35
C THR A 54 7.84 4.81 -19.61
N TYR A 55 8.78 5.60 -20.09
CA TYR A 55 8.62 6.30 -21.36
C TYR A 55 9.89 6.25 -22.18
N ASP A 56 9.76 5.96 -23.49
CA ASP A 56 10.88 5.92 -24.43
C ASP A 56 10.78 7.12 -25.39
N PHE A 57 11.81 7.95 -25.38
CA PHE A 57 11.92 9.08 -26.31
C PHE A 57 12.33 8.67 -27.73
N GLY A 58 12.68 7.39 -27.91
CA GLY A 58 13.23 6.92 -29.19
C GLY A 58 14.60 7.53 -29.49
N LYS A 59 14.91 7.68 -30.78
CA LYS A 59 16.18 8.25 -31.27
C LYS A 59 16.05 9.76 -31.54
N PHE A 60 16.93 10.57 -30.92
CA PHE A 60 16.91 12.02 -31.07
C PHE A 60 18.32 12.64 -30.94
N SER A 61 18.45 13.88 -31.46
CA SER A 61 19.71 14.64 -31.31
C SER A 61 19.97 14.98 -29.83
N LYS A 62 21.18 14.73 -29.35
CA LYS A 62 21.60 15.09 -27.97
C LYS A 62 21.45 16.60 -27.66
N LYS A 63 21.48 17.47 -28.67
CA LYS A 63 21.27 18.92 -28.54
C LYS A 63 19.83 19.30 -28.26
N LYS A 64 18.87 18.40 -28.51
CA LYS A 64 17.43 18.65 -28.34
C LYS A 64 16.97 18.10 -26.99
N LYS A 65 16.57 18.99 -26.09
CA LYS A 65 15.93 18.59 -24.84
C LYS A 65 14.64 17.82 -25.10
N GLN A 66 14.44 16.74 -24.36
CA GLN A 66 13.22 15.94 -24.40
C GLN A 66 12.40 16.19 -23.14
N GLN A 67 11.08 16.06 -23.26
CA GLN A 67 10.16 16.27 -22.15
C GLN A 67 9.03 15.26 -22.20
N HIS A 68 8.65 14.76 -21.03
CA HIS A 68 7.49 13.89 -20.86
C HIS A 68 6.75 14.23 -19.57
N ILE A 69 5.45 13.99 -19.55
CA ILE A 69 4.59 14.17 -18.36
C ILE A 69 4.05 12.80 -17.97
N PHE A 70 4.42 12.34 -16.78
CA PHE A 70 3.79 11.19 -16.15
C PHE A 70 2.58 11.67 -15.37
N THR A 71 1.43 11.09 -15.66
CA THR A 71 0.18 11.35 -14.95
C THR A 71 -0.13 10.20 -14.01
N PHE A 72 -0.64 10.51 -12.84
CA PHE A 72 -1.09 9.53 -11.85
C PHE A 72 -2.40 9.97 -11.22
N THR A 73 -3.14 9.01 -10.65
CA THR A 73 -4.40 9.25 -9.95
C THR A 73 -4.23 8.84 -8.48
N ASN A 74 -4.72 9.64 -7.54
CA ASN A 74 -4.85 9.22 -6.16
C ASN A 74 -6.01 8.21 -6.06
N THR A 75 -5.68 6.94 -5.88
CA THR A 75 -6.63 5.82 -5.74
C THR A 75 -6.97 5.53 -4.27
N GLY A 76 -6.32 6.22 -3.33
CA GLY A 76 -6.61 6.12 -1.91
C GLY A 76 -7.81 6.94 -1.48
N ASN A 77 -8.07 6.94 -0.17
CA ASN A 77 -9.18 7.68 0.46
C ASN A 77 -8.70 8.87 1.32
N ASP A 78 -7.40 9.22 1.22
CA ASP A 78 -6.79 10.37 1.91
C ASP A 78 -5.94 11.21 0.92
N PRO A 79 -5.69 12.50 1.17
CA PRO A 79 -4.88 13.34 0.31
C PRO A 79 -3.46 12.79 0.10
N LEU A 80 -3.05 12.66 -1.16
CA LEU A 80 -1.71 12.25 -1.56
C LEU A 80 -0.79 13.46 -1.72
N VAL A 81 0.40 13.39 -1.15
CA VAL A 81 1.43 14.42 -1.26
C VAL A 81 2.71 13.83 -1.81
N ILE A 82 3.29 14.46 -2.84
CA ILE A 82 4.65 14.16 -3.28
C ILE A 82 5.61 14.91 -2.35
N LEU A 83 6.42 14.17 -1.61
CA LEU A 83 7.38 14.74 -0.65
C LEU A 83 8.62 15.28 -1.37
N HIS A 84 9.21 14.48 -2.24
CA HIS A 84 10.31 14.87 -3.10
C HIS A 84 10.50 13.87 -4.25
N ILE A 85 11.30 14.27 -5.24
CA ILE A 85 11.69 13.42 -6.36
C ILE A 85 13.21 13.39 -6.44
N ALA A 86 13.79 12.17 -6.50
CA ALA A 86 15.22 11.96 -6.71
C ALA A 86 15.49 11.46 -8.12
N THR A 87 16.51 12.04 -8.76
CA THR A 87 17.02 11.64 -10.08
C THR A 87 18.48 11.20 -9.97
N GLY A 88 18.85 10.20 -10.76
CA GLY A 88 20.22 9.63 -10.72
C GLY A 88 21.30 10.49 -11.39
N CYS A 89 20.97 11.61 -12.05
CA CYS A 89 21.90 12.51 -12.71
C CYS A 89 21.34 13.93 -12.87
N GLY A 90 22.23 14.93 -12.99
CA GLY A 90 21.86 16.31 -13.30
C GLY A 90 21.32 16.51 -14.73
N CYS A 91 21.38 15.48 -15.58
CA CYS A 91 20.83 15.48 -16.94
C CYS A 91 19.30 15.34 -16.97
N THR A 92 18.68 15.08 -15.82
CA THR A 92 17.23 14.92 -15.70
C THR A 92 16.72 15.89 -14.62
N THR A 93 15.85 16.81 -15.01
CA THR A 93 15.14 17.72 -14.11
C THR A 93 13.68 17.35 -14.03
N THR A 94 13.08 17.59 -12.86
CA THR A 94 11.68 17.26 -12.62
C THR A 94 10.95 18.44 -11.99
N SER A 95 9.68 18.59 -12.37
CA SER A 95 8.72 19.41 -11.63
C SER A 95 7.43 18.59 -11.43
N TYR A 96 6.66 18.89 -10.39
CA TYR A 96 5.50 18.09 -10.03
C TYR A 96 4.44 18.92 -9.30
N THR A 97 3.22 18.40 -9.24
CA THR A 97 2.11 18.97 -8.49
C THR A 97 2.48 19.08 -7.02
N LYS A 98 2.53 20.30 -6.48
CA LYS A 98 2.94 20.59 -5.09
C LYS A 98 1.77 20.50 -4.11
N GLU A 99 0.57 20.78 -4.59
CA GLU A 99 -0.66 20.77 -3.81
C GLU A 99 -1.03 19.32 -3.47
N PRO A 100 -1.68 19.08 -2.31
CA PRO A 100 -2.23 17.78 -1.95
C PRO A 100 -3.26 17.32 -3.01
N ILE A 101 -3.07 16.12 -3.54
CA ILE A 101 -3.95 15.53 -4.55
C ILE A 101 -5.04 14.76 -3.84
N LEU A 102 -6.29 15.25 -3.93
CA LEU A 102 -7.45 14.65 -3.27
C LEU A 102 -7.80 13.28 -3.88
N PRO A 103 -8.51 12.41 -3.14
CA PRO A 103 -9.01 11.14 -3.64
C PRO A 103 -9.70 11.26 -5.00
N GLY A 104 -9.35 10.39 -5.95
CA GLY A 104 -9.86 10.38 -7.31
C GLY A 104 -9.33 11.49 -8.22
N LYS A 105 -8.49 12.40 -7.73
CA LYS A 105 -7.89 13.47 -8.55
C LYS A 105 -6.54 13.03 -9.12
N LYS A 106 -6.17 13.68 -10.25
CA LYS A 106 -4.91 13.44 -10.95
C LYS A 106 -3.83 14.43 -10.51
N GLY A 107 -2.60 13.93 -10.50
CA GLY A 107 -1.39 14.72 -10.38
C GLY A 107 -0.44 14.46 -11.54
N GLU A 108 0.54 15.33 -11.71
CA GLU A 108 1.48 15.28 -12.82
C GLU A 108 2.93 15.40 -12.33
N ILE A 109 3.81 14.68 -13.01
CA ILE A 109 5.26 14.81 -12.88
C ILE A 109 5.83 15.08 -14.28
N LYS A 110 6.31 16.29 -14.49
CA LYS A 110 6.98 16.69 -15.71
C LYS A 110 8.47 16.34 -15.59
N VAL A 111 8.97 15.57 -16.51
CA VAL A 111 10.38 15.15 -16.61
C VAL A 111 10.99 15.79 -17.85
N GLN A 112 12.14 16.43 -17.69
CA GLN A 112 12.91 16.98 -18.77
C GLN A 112 14.31 16.34 -18.78
N PHE A 113 14.71 15.82 -19.92
CA PHE A 113 16.02 15.22 -20.15
C PHE A 113 16.86 16.09 -21.08
N ASP A 114 18.10 16.39 -20.66
CA ASP A 114 19.08 17.10 -21.45
C ASP A 114 20.30 16.20 -21.70
N GLY A 115 20.44 15.73 -22.94
CA GLY A 115 21.55 14.86 -23.35
C GLY A 115 22.80 15.59 -23.80
N SER A 116 22.83 16.93 -23.81
CA SER A 116 23.91 17.73 -24.42
C SER A 116 25.29 17.45 -23.83
N GLY A 117 25.38 17.17 -22.52
CA GLY A 117 26.61 16.82 -21.81
C GLY A 117 26.98 15.32 -21.85
N LEU A 118 26.23 14.49 -22.55
CA LEU A 118 26.43 13.05 -22.58
C LEU A 118 27.08 12.61 -23.90
N ARG A 119 27.79 11.47 -23.86
CA ARG A 119 28.20 10.78 -25.08
C ARG A 119 26.96 10.22 -25.78
N PRO A 120 26.90 10.24 -27.13
CA PRO A 120 25.83 9.60 -27.88
C PRO A 120 25.69 8.13 -27.52
N GLY A 121 24.47 7.63 -27.57
CA GLY A 121 24.16 6.23 -27.30
C GLY A 121 22.85 6.02 -26.55
N VAL A 122 22.57 4.78 -26.25
CA VAL A 122 21.37 4.37 -25.50
C VAL A 122 21.50 4.77 -24.04
N PHE A 123 20.41 5.28 -23.49
CA PHE A 123 20.33 5.62 -22.07
C PHE A 123 19.06 5.09 -21.44
N ARG A 124 19.11 4.85 -20.12
CA ARG A 124 17.98 4.64 -19.25
C ARG A 124 18.22 5.41 -17.94
N LYS A 125 17.27 6.24 -17.55
CA LYS A 125 17.34 7.02 -16.30
C LYS A 125 16.16 6.69 -15.41
N THR A 126 16.41 6.49 -14.15
CA THR A 126 15.40 6.21 -13.13
C THR A 126 15.10 7.48 -12.34
N ILE A 127 13.84 7.68 -12.05
CA ILE A 127 13.28 8.78 -11.27
C ILE A 127 12.55 8.14 -10.09
N THR A 128 12.95 8.45 -8.86
CA THR A 128 12.28 7.93 -7.66
C THR A 128 11.39 9.01 -7.08
N VAL A 129 10.10 8.71 -6.97
CA VAL A 129 9.07 9.60 -6.44
C VAL A 129 8.73 9.17 -5.03
N TYR A 130 8.93 10.03 -4.04
CA TYR A 130 8.62 9.78 -2.64
C TYR A 130 7.30 10.47 -2.26
N THR A 131 6.43 9.73 -1.60
CA THR A 131 5.08 10.18 -1.22
C THR A 131 4.78 9.86 0.25
N ASN A 132 3.66 10.40 0.75
CA ASN A 132 3.11 10.08 2.06
C ASN A 132 2.30 8.77 2.07
N SER A 133 2.23 8.02 0.95
CA SER A 133 1.50 6.75 0.91
C SER A 133 2.25 5.64 1.67
N PRO A 134 1.58 4.57 2.10
CA PRO A 134 2.22 3.40 2.73
C PRO A 134 3.33 2.77 1.87
N LYS A 135 3.23 2.85 0.56
CA LYS A 135 4.26 2.41 -0.39
C LYS A 135 5.55 3.24 -0.31
N LYS A 136 5.49 4.43 0.29
CA LYS A 136 6.59 5.39 0.49
C LYS A 136 7.21 5.94 -0.80
N TYR A 137 7.48 5.10 -1.79
CA TYR A 137 8.07 5.54 -3.05
C TYR A 137 7.64 4.66 -4.23
N THR A 138 7.75 5.21 -5.42
CA THR A 138 7.67 4.48 -6.70
C THR A 138 8.81 4.90 -7.62
N ARG A 139 9.06 4.10 -8.66
CA ARG A 139 10.09 4.38 -9.66
C ARG A 139 9.47 4.55 -11.02
N LEU A 140 9.85 5.65 -11.68
CA LEU A 140 9.59 5.89 -13.09
C LEU A 140 10.90 5.76 -13.85
N ALA A 141 10.83 5.50 -15.14
CA ALA A 141 12.01 5.43 -15.99
C ALA A 141 11.76 6.12 -17.32
N ILE A 142 12.79 6.81 -17.80
CA ILE A 142 12.88 7.31 -19.18
C ILE A 142 14.02 6.60 -19.90
N SER A 143 13.85 6.34 -21.18
CA SER A 143 14.86 5.73 -22.04
C SER A 143 14.90 6.44 -23.40
N GLY A 144 15.89 6.09 -24.19
CA GLY A 144 16.06 6.58 -25.55
C GLY A 144 17.48 6.39 -26.07
N GLU A 145 17.73 6.87 -27.27
CA GLU A 145 19.04 6.88 -27.90
C GLU A 145 19.38 8.30 -28.38
N THR A 146 20.50 8.84 -27.89
CA THR A 146 21.01 10.14 -28.35
C THR A 146 21.98 9.97 -29.51
N ILE A 147 21.90 10.84 -30.49
CA ILE A 147 22.82 10.93 -31.63
C ILE A 147 23.47 12.31 -31.73
N GLU A 148 24.62 12.40 -32.41
CA GLU A 148 25.44 13.63 -32.52
C GLU A 148 24.77 14.78 -33.29
N LYS A 149 23.82 14.51 -34.21
CA LYS A 149 23.22 15.51 -35.12
C LYS A 149 22.62 16.69 -34.40
#